data_9af48a28ff296019805fec03e2eadb53
#
_entry.id   9af48a28ff296019805fec03e2eadb53
#
_cell.length_a   1.000
_cell.length_b   1.000
_cell.length_c   1.000
_cell.angle_alpha   90.00
_cell.angle_beta   90.00
_cell.angle_gamma   90.00
#
_symmetry.space_group_name_H-M   'P 1'
#
loop_
_entity.id
_entity.type
_entity.pdbx_description
1 polymer ?
#
loop_
_entity_poly.entity_id
_entity_poly.type
_entity_poly.pdbx_seq_one_letter_code
_entity_poly.pdbx_strand_id
1 'polypeptide(L)'
;VRVFNPIHKYTGELYMNFRSHQKILIIDGEVGYTGGFNLADEYANLIERFGVWKDTGVRICGEGVWGLTVVFLQMWEVCGRDEKHIDYLKYKAIYPRVGNTYCQVISDGPANNPRNPIESIYNQMIMYSNKYLYITTPYLIIEDYMKQSLIEAVKRGVDVRIITPNIPDKKQVKMLTNYNYGVLLREGVRIYEYTPGFIHAKQILTEDAVIVGTINMDYRSFYLHYENGVWMSGRQIQNKVKKDF
;
A
#
# COMPACT_ATOMS: atom_id res chain seq x y z
N VAL A 1 3.99 19.25 16.06
CA VAL A 1 2.94 18.29 15.66
C VAL A 1 1.89 19.03 14.84
N ARG A 2 1.49 18.45 13.70
CA ARG A 2 0.40 18.95 12.87
C ARG A 2 -0.68 17.88 12.74
N VAL A 3 -1.94 18.31 12.64
CA VAL A 3 -3.08 17.41 12.51
C VAL A 3 -3.65 17.56 11.10
N PHE A 4 -3.70 16.44 10.37
CA PHE A 4 -4.32 16.39 9.05
C PHE A 4 -5.82 16.17 9.18
N ASN A 5 -6.58 17.01 8.47
CA ASN A 5 -8.03 16.93 8.34
C ASN A 5 -8.74 16.57 9.66
N PRO A 6 -8.65 17.43 10.71
CA PRO A 6 -9.31 17.18 11.98
C PRO A 6 -10.82 17.11 11.78
N ILE A 7 -11.51 16.28 12.58
CA ILE A 7 -12.96 16.18 12.54
C ILE A 7 -13.55 17.45 13.16
N HIS A 8 -14.12 18.31 12.34
CA HIS A 8 -14.86 19.50 12.77
C HIS A 8 -16.37 19.26 12.64
N LYS A 9 -17.15 19.82 13.57
CA LYS A 9 -18.62 19.71 13.58
C LYS A 9 -19.32 20.23 12.31
N TYR A 10 -18.61 20.97 11.47
CA TYR A 10 -19.19 21.72 10.33
C TYR A 10 -18.73 21.24 8.96
N THR A 11 -17.91 20.21 8.89
CA THR A 11 -17.48 19.68 7.60
C THR A 11 -18.51 18.66 7.12
N GLY A 12 -19.01 18.83 5.90
CA GLY A 12 -19.92 17.88 5.28
C GLY A 12 -19.33 16.45 5.25
N GLU A 13 -20.18 15.45 5.19
CA GLU A 13 -19.86 14.02 5.32
C GLU A 13 -18.72 13.56 4.40
N LEU A 14 -18.57 14.16 3.22
CA LEU A 14 -17.53 13.81 2.24
C LEU A 14 -16.11 13.98 2.79
N TYR A 15 -15.85 15.04 3.54
CA TYR A 15 -14.51 15.29 4.09
C TYR A 15 -14.14 14.35 5.25
N MET A 16 -15.10 13.75 5.92
CA MET A 16 -14.84 12.77 6.98
C MET A 16 -14.18 11.50 6.47
N ASN A 17 -14.39 11.16 5.21
CA ASN A 17 -13.78 9.97 4.59
C ASN A 17 -12.34 10.19 4.09
N PHE A 18 -11.93 11.45 3.86
CA PHE A 18 -10.59 11.77 3.37
C PHE A 18 -9.59 11.75 4.52
N ARG A 19 -8.87 10.63 4.65
CA ARG A 19 -7.92 10.40 5.74
C ARG A 19 -6.52 10.11 5.22
N SER A 20 -5.50 10.59 5.94
CA SER A 20 -4.15 10.12 5.70
C SER A 20 -3.99 8.72 6.28
N HIS A 21 -3.69 7.79 5.41
CA HIS A 21 -3.35 6.42 5.75
C HIS A 21 -1.85 6.12 5.53
N GLN A 22 -1.09 7.15 5.19
CA GLN A 22 0.34 7.09 4.99
C GLN A 22 1.07 6.78 6.30
N LYS A 23 2.10 5.95 6.22
CA LYS A 23 3.02 5.62 7.31
C LYS A 23 4.43 5.87 6.81
N ILE A 24 4.98 7.00 7.19
CA ILE A 24 6.30 7.44 6.74
C ILE A 24 7.14 7.84 7.94
N LEU A 25 8.30 7.23 8.08
CA LEU A 25 9.33 7.66 9.02
C LEU A 25 10.60 7.97 8.23
N ILE A 26 11.14 9.17 8.42
CA ILE A 26 12.38 9.62 7.79
C ILE A 26 13.35 10.05 8.87
N ILE A 27 14.57 9.56 8.79
CA ILE A 27 15.65 9.89 9.71
C ILE A 27 16.72 10.60 8.93
N ASP A 28 16.95 11.86 9.28
CA ASP A 28 17.98 12.78 8.74
C ASP A 28 17.97 12.91 7.19
N GLY A 29 16.83 12.55 6.57
CA GLY A 29 16.73 12.46 5.12
C GLY A 29 17.50 11.29 4.50
N GLU A 30 18.19 10.46 5.27
CA GLU A 30 19.10 9.40 4.81
C GLU A 30 18.45 8.02 4.83
N VAL A 31 17.54 7.78 5.77
CA VAL A 31 16.86 6.52 5.93
C VAL A 31 15.35 6.76 5.96
N GLY A 32 14.62 6.02 5.16
CA GLY A 32 13.17 6.07 5.11
C GLY A 32 12.54 4.71 5.41
N TYR A 33 11.40 4.72 6.09
CA TYR A 33 10.57 3.54 6.34
C TYR A 33 9.14 3.82 5.91
N THR A 34 8.52 2.83 5.30
CA THR A 34 7.07 2.81 5.03
C THR A 34 6.55 1.38 4.99
N GLY A 35 5.25 1.19 5.14
CA GLY A 35 4.61 -0.12 5.14
C GLY A 35 3.21 -0.10 5.70
N GLY A 36 2.66 -1.27 5.99
CA GLY A 36 1.29 -1.42 6.45
C GLY A 36 1.06 -1.10 7.93
N PHE A 37 2.10 -1.13 8.76
CA PHE A 37 1.99 -1.12 10.21
C PHE A 37 1.63 0.25 10.80
N ASN A 38 0.73 0.27 11.78
CA ASN A 38 0.46 1.42 12.64
C ASN A 38 1.27 1.33 13.94
N LEU A 39 1.37 2.45 14.67
CA LEU A 39 1.98 2.47 16.00
C LEU A 39 0.93 2.09 17.05
N ALA A 40 0.76 0.78 17.25
CA ALA A 40 -0.10 0.24 18.30
C ALA A 40 0.40 -1.15 18.71
N ASP A 41 0.04 -1.59 19.91
CA ASP A 41 0.58 -2.79 20.54
C ASP A 41 0.24 -4.09 19.79
N GLU A 42 -0.93 -4.17 19.17
CA GLU A 42 -1.33 -5.32 18.35
C GLU A 42 -0.44 -5.50 17.11
N TYR A 43 0.06 -4.41 16.52
CA TYR A 43 0.96 -4.48 15.36
C TYR A 43 2.36 -4.98 15.71
N ALA A 44 2.74 -4.81 16.96
CA ALA A 44 4.00 -5.33 17.51
C ALA A 44 3.86 -6.72 18.15
N ASN A 45 2.67 -7.33 18.08
CA ASN A 45 2.31 -8.57 18.76
C ASN A 45 2.56 -8.52 20.30
N LEU A 46 2.46 -7.34 20.90
CA LEU A 46 2.49 -7.16 22.37
C LEU A 46 1.14 -7.49 23.01
N ILE A 47 0.06 -7.35 22.24
CA ILE A 47 -1.30 -7.73 22.59
C ILE A 47 -1.86 -8.63 21.50
N GLU A 48 -2.35 -9.80 21.87
CA GLU A 48 -2.98 -10.74 20.95
C GLU A 48 -4.47 -10.41 20.81
N ARG A 49 -4.85 -9.68 19.74
CA ARG A 49 -6.24 -9.31 19.47
C ARG A 49 -6.91 -10.20 18.43
N PHE A 50 -6.16 -10.58 17.40
CA PHE A 50 -6.64 -11.37 16.25
C PHE A 50 -5.63 -12.47 15.88
N GLY A 51 -4.99 -13.09 16.86
CA GLY A 51 -3.88 -14.01 16.65
C GLY A 51 -2.59 -13.26 16.24
N VAL A 52 -1.67 -13.97 15.62
CA VAL A 52 -0.39 -13.40 15.19
C VAL A 52 -0.62 -12.33 14.12
N TRP A 53 -0.20 -11.09 14.41
CA TRP A 53 -0.27 -9.98 13.47
C TRP A 53 0.92 -10.03 12.50
N LYS A 54 0.64 -10.14 11.21
CA LYS A 54 1.64 -10.16 10.13
C LYS A 54 1.52 -8.88 9.31
N ASP A 55 2.60 -8.11 9.22
CA ASP A 55 2.65 -6.92 8.38
C ASP A 55 3.95 -6.89 7.56
N THR A 56 4.03 -5.99 6.58
CA THR A 56 5.20 -5.81 5.72
C THR A 56 5.55 -4.33 5.61
N GLY A 57 6.83 -4.04 5.70
CA GLY A 57 7.38 -2.72 5.47
C GLY A 57 8.73 -2.77 4.78
N VAL A 58 9.14 -1.64 4.27
CA VAL A 58 10.45 -1.46 3.63
C VAL A 58 11.27 -0.39 4.34
N ARG A 59 12.57 -0.67 4.45
CA ARG A 59 13.60 0.29 4.81
C ARG A 59 14.34 0.68 3.54
N ILE A 60 14.40 1.97 3.26
CA ILE A 60 15.06 2.54 2.09
C ILE A 60 16.26 3.36 2.56
N CYS A 61 17.37 3.25 1.84
CA CYS A 61 18.54 4.10 1.97
C CYS A 61 18.94 4.64 0.59
N GLY A 62 19.56 5.81 0.54
CA GLY A 62 20.00 6.41 -0.71
C GLY A 62 18.92 7.31 -1.34
N GLU A 63 19.04 7.57 -2.63
CA GLU A 63 18.22 8.58 -3.33
C GLU A 63 16.70 8.35 -3.25
N GLY A 64 16.25 7.09 -3.11
CA GLY A 64 14.84 6.75 -2.98
C GLY A 64 14.17 7.37 -1.74
N VAL A 65 14.95 7.71 -0.69
CA VAL A 65 14.43 8.38 0.52
C VAL A 65 13.87 9.76 0.21
N TRP A 66 14.45 10.44 -0.80
CA TRP A 66 13.97 11.74 -1.24
C TRP A 66 12.50 11.73 -1.65
N GLY A 67 12.04 10.68 -2.32
CA GLY A 67 10.62 10.52 -2.68
C GLY A 67 9.70 10.48 -1.45
N LEU A 68 10.07 9.73 -0.39
CA LEU A 68 9.31 9.73 0.87
C LEU A 68 9.35 11.09 1.56
N THR A 69 10.50 11.78 1.52
CA THR A 69 10.66 13.12 2.09
C THR A 69 9.75 14.12 1.42
N VAL A 70 9.65 14.10 0.10
CA VAL A 70 8.75 14.98 -0.67
C VAL A 70 7.29 14.71 -0.29
N VAL A 71 6.86 13.45 -0.26
CA VAL A 71 5.49 13.09 0.14
C VAL A 71 5.17 13.58 1.56
N PHE A 72 6.11 13.42 2.51
CA PHE A 72 5.93 13.94 3.86
C PHE A 72 5.81 15.46 3.89
N LEU A 73 6.69 16.18 3.19
CA LEU A 73 6.70 17.64 3.16
C LEU A 73 5.43 18.20 2.51
N GLN A 74 4.92 17.59 1.45
CA GLN A 74 3.64 17.96 0.84
C GLN A 74 2.49 17.86 1.86
N MET A 75 2.42 16.74 2.59
CA MET A 75 1.40 16.58 3.64
C MET A 75 1.62 17.55 4.80
N TRP A 76 2.86 17.88 5.12
CA TRP A 76 3.19 18.86 6.14
C TRP A 76 2.73 20.27 5.76
N GLU A 77 2.91 20.69 4.49
CA GLU A 77 2.40 21.97 3.98
C GLU A 77 0.87 22.02 4.02
N VAL A 78 0.19 20.98 3.56
CA VAL A 78 -1.29 20.89 3.60
C VAL A 78 -1.84 21.04 5.02
N CYS A 79 -1.11 20.60 6.04
CA CYS A 79 -1.48 20.75 7.44
C CYS A 79 -1.15 22.13 8.03
N GLY A 80 -0.37 22.95 7.36
CA GLY A 80 0.03 24.30 7.80
C GLY A 80 -0.94 25.35 7.27
N ARG A 81 -1.47 26.22 8.14
CA ARG A 81 -2.43 27.25 7.74
C ARG A 81 -1.79 28.57 7.25
N ASP A 82 -0.60 28.89 7.70
CA ASP A 82 -0.03 30.25 7.57
C ASP A 82 1.47 30.28 7.22
N GLU A 83 2.07 29.19 6.76
CA GLU A 83 3.50 29.16 6.51
C GLU A 83 3.83 29.42 5.04
N LYS A 84 4.94 30.16 4.85
CA LYS A 84 5.57 30.34 3.55
C LYS A 84 5.92 28.97 2.97
N HIS A 85 5.86 28.85 1.66
CA HIS A 85 6.27 27.67 0.92
C HIS A 85 7.61 27.12 1.41
N ILE A 86 7.64 25.82 1.72
CA ILE A 86 8.84 25.16 2.24
C ILE A 86 9.83 24.92 1.10
N ASP A 87 11.07 25.33 1.32
CA ASP A 87 12.16 24.92 0.42
C ASP A 87 12.52 23.44 0.70
N TYR A 88 11.99 22.53 -0.09
CA TYR A 88 12.19 21.10 0.07
C TYR A 88 13.65 20.69 -0.07
N LEU A 89 14.44 21.40 -0.88
CA LEU A 89 15.84 21.05 -1.12
C LEU A 89 16.71 21.10 0.14
N LYS A 90 16.31 21.86 1.15
CA LYS A 90 16.98 21.87 2.46
C LYS A 90 16.96 20.53 3.18
N TYR A 91 16.01 19.66 2.82
CA TYR A 91 15.83 18.34 3.43
C TYR A 91 16.38 17.21 2.55
N LYS A 92 16.99 17.57 1.42
CA LYS A 92 17.58 16.58 0.51
C LYS A 92 19.00 16.27 0.97
N ALA A 93 19.21 15.05 1.47
CA ALA A 93 20.54 14.57 1.78
C ALA A 93 21.31 14.19 0.51
N ILE A 94 22.63 14.15 0.61
CA ILE A 94 23.54 13.69 -0.45
C ILE A 94 23.94 12.28 -0.09
N TYR A 95 23.65 11.33 -0.99
CA TYR A 95 23.97 9.93 -0.73
C TYR A 95 25.00 9.38 -1.70
N PRO A 96 25.90 8.51 -1.25
CA PRO A 96 26.55 7.58 -2.14
C PRO A 96 25.50 6.62 -2.71
N ARG A 97 25.64 6.24 -3.96
CA ARG A 97 24.77 5.21 -4.57
C ARG A 97 24.92 3.90 -3.81
N VAL A 98 23.82 3.37 -3.28
CA VAL A 98 23.82 2.13 -2.49
C VAL A 98 22.90 1.10 -3.16
N GLY A 99 23.50 0.03 -3.66
CA GLY A 99 22.75 -1.12 -4.22
C GLY A 99 22.27 -0.95 -5.66
N ASN A 100 21.57 -1.97 -6.14
CA ASN A 100 21.12 -2.15 -7.53
C ASN A 100 19.60 -2.28 -7.64
N THR A 101 18.84 -1.81 -6.66
CA THR A 101 17.38 -1.80 -6.70
C THR A 101 16.90 -0.44 -7.18
N TYR A 102 16.16 -0.42 -8.27
CA TYR A 102 15.41 0.77 -8.66
C TYR A 102 14.24 0.94 -7.71
N CYS A 103 14.02 2.19 -7.28
CA CYS A 103 13.02 2.50 -6.28
C CYS A 103 12.32 3.80 -6.65
N GLN A 104 11.00 3.77 -6.69
CA GLN A 104 10.17 4.95 -6.91
C GLN A 104 9.07 4.99 -5.85
N VAL A 105 9.01 6.08 -5.12
CA VAL A 105 7.89 6.34 -4.22
C VAL A 105 6.68 6.76 -5.04
N ILE A 106 5.55 6.14 -4.76
CA ILE A 106 4.25 6.48 -5.32
C ILE A 106 3.35 6.97 -4.19
N SER A 107 2.55 8.00 -4.45
CA SER A 107 1.54 8.49 -3.52
C SER A 107 0.31 8.96 -4.27
N ASP A 108 -0.82 8.90 -3.59
CA ASP A 108 -2.10 9.31 -4.14
C ASP A 108 -3.00 9.87 -3.05
N GLY A 109 -4.10 10.50 -3.48
CA GLY A 109 -5.11 11.01 -2.59
C GLY A 109 -6.35 11.47 -3.35
N PRO A 110 -7.45 11.77 -2.66
CA PRO A 110 -8.74 12.11 -3.28
C PRO A 110 -8.69 13.28 -4.26
N ALA A 111 -7.72 14.17 -4.12
CA ALA A 111 -7.54 15.32 -5.02
C ALA A 111 -7.10 14.90 -6.45
N ASN A 112 -6.60 13.69 -6.63
CA ASN A 112 -6.19 13.17 -7.94
C ASN A 112 -7.30 12.47 -8.72
N ASN A 113 -8.47 12.25 -8.09
CA ASN A 113 -9.61 11.66 -8.77
C ASN A 113 -10.04 12.52 -9.98
N PRO A 114 -10.38 11.92 -11.13
CA PRO A 114 -10.51 10.49 -11.40
C PRO A 114 -9.23 9.81 -11.95
N ARG A 115 -8.06 10.43 -11.91
CA ARG A 115 -6.83 9.86 -12.49
C ARG A 115 -6.31 8.65 -11.72
N ASN A 116 -6.47 8.63 -10.41
CA ASN A 116 -6.10 7.54 -9.48
C ASN A 116 -4.79 6.84 -9.85
N PRO A 117 -3.63 7.53 -9.77
CA PRO A 117 -2.36 6.99 -10.27
C PRO A 117 -1.95 5.69 -9.57
N ILE A 118 -2.23 5.53 -8.27
CA ILE A 118 -1.92 4.28 -7.55
C ILE A 118 -2.72 3.10 -8.11
N GLU A 119 -4.02 3.26 -8.31
CA GLU A 119 -4.87 2.22 -8.89
C GLU A 119 -4.42 1.87 -10.32
N SER A 120 -4.05 2.89 -11.11
CA SER A 120 -3.52 2.71 -12.46
C SER A 120 -2.23 1.90 -12.46
N ILE A 121 -1.30 2.15 -11.53
CA ILE A 121 -0.04 1.39 -11.40
C ILE A 121 -0.33 -0.06 -11.00
N TYR A 122 -1.24 -0.29 -10.03
CA TYR A 122 -1.64 -1.64 -9.65
C TYR A 122 -2.22 -2.42 -10.83
N ASN A 123 -3.11 -1.79 -11.59
CA ASN A 123 -3.70 -2.41 -12.78
C ASN A 123 -2.64 -2.69 -13.87
N GLN A 124 -1.70 -1.78 -14.08
CA GLN A 124 -0.57 -2.02 -15.00
C GLN A 124 0.27 -3.23 -14.55
N MET A 125 0.60 -3.35 -13.26
CA MET A 125 1.33 -4.52 -12.76
C MET A 125 0.57 -5.83 -13.01
N ILE A 126 -0.76 -5.82 -12.87
CA ILE A 126 -1.61 -6.97 -13.18
C ILE A 126 -1.57 -7.28 -14.69
N MET A 127 -1.73 -6.27 -15.52
CA MET A 127 -1.80 -6.43 -16.98
C MET A 127 -0.48 -6.87 -17.60
N TYR A 128 0.65 -6.40 -17.08
CA TYR A 128 1.99 -6.71 -17.62
C TYR A 128 2.64 -7.91 -16.97
N SER A 129 2.05 -8.52 -15.94
CA SER A 129 2.54 -9.78 -15.38
C SER A 129 2.45 -10.92 -16.40
N ASN A 130 3.50 -11.74 -16.51
CA ASN A 130 3.58 -12.84 -17.46
C ASN A 130 3.85 -14.21 -16.83
N LYS A 131 4.42 -14.25 -15.61
CA LYS A 131 4.76 -15.49 -14.93
C LYS A 131 3.95 -15.69 -13.65
N TYR A 132 4.00 -14.70 -12.78
CA TYR A 132 3.28 -14.76 -11.51
C TYR A 132 2.85 -13.37 -11.04
N LEU A 133 1.77 -13.34 -10.31
CA LEU A 133 1.22 -12.18 -9.64
C LEU A 133 0.78 -12.58 -8.23
N TYR A 134 1.51 -12.12 -7.22
CA TYR A 134 1.25 -12.43 -5.81
C TYR A 134 0.83 -11.16 -5.06
N ILE A 135 -0.30 -11.23 -4.42
CA ILE A 135 -0.92 -10.10 -3.72
C ILE A 135 -1.19 -10.47 -2.28
N THR A 136 -0.78 -9.61 -1.35
CA THR A 136 -1.21 -9.68 0.05
C THR A 136 -1.97 -8.40 0.37
N THR A 137 -3.16 -8.54 0.93
CA THR A 137 -4.01 -7.41 1.32
C THR A 137 -4.97 -7.81 2.44
N PRO A 138 -5.21 -6.94 3.44
CA PRO A 138 -6.20 -7.25 4.48
C PRO A 138 -7.64 -7.19 3.96
N TYR A 139 -7.89 -6.44 2.88
CA TYR A 139 -9.21 -6.25 2.29
C TYR A 139 -9.12 -6.42 0.77
N LEU A 140 -10.09 -7.12 0.20
CA LEU A 140 -10.21 -7.35 -1.24
C LEU A 140 -11.58 -6.85 -1.71
N ILE A 141 -11.70 -5.53 -1.91
CA ILE A 141 -12.94 -4.86 -2.32
C ILE A 141 -12.60 -3.96 -3.52
N ILE A 142 -12.43 -4.59 -4.65
CA ILE A 142 -11.96 -3.98 -5.91
C ILE A 142 -13.10 -3.82 -6.90
N GLU A 143 -12.96 -2.88 -7.81
CA GLU A 143 -13.91 -2.63 -8.88
C GLU A 143 -13.87 -3.72 -9.96
N ASP A 144 -14.93 -3.78 -10.77
CA ASP A 144 -15.11 -4.84 -11.77
C ASP A 144 -13.98 -4.87 -12.80
N TYR A 145 -13.45 -3.72 -13.21
CA TYR A 145 -12.37 -3.70 -14.19
C TYR A 145 -11.06 -4.30 -13.64
N MET A 146 -10.75 -4.09 -12.36
CA MET A 146 -9.57 -4.70 -11.72
C MET A 146 -9.77 -6.21 -11.52
N LYS A 147 -11.01 -6.66 -11.16
CA LYS A 147 -11.36 -8.07 -11.13
C LYS A 147 -11.15 -8.70 -12.51
N GLN A 148 -11.63 -8.03 -13.56
CA GLN A 148 -11.46 -8.50 -14.93
C GLN A 148 -9.97 -8.59 -15.31
N SER A 149 -9.15 -7.63 -14.93
CA SER A 149 -7.71 -7.66 -15.18
C SER A 149 -7.02 -8.87 -14.50
N LEU A 150 -7.42 -9.22 -13.27
CA LEU A 150 -6.93 -10.42 -12.57
C LEU A 150 -7.34 -11.71 -13.29
N ILE A 151 -8.58 -11.78 -13.76
CA ILE A 151 -9.12 -12.92 -14.53
C ILE A 151 -8.35 -13.06 -15.85
N GLU A 152 -8.14 -11.97 -16.56
CA GLU A 152 -7.37 -11.98 -17.81
C GLU A 152 -5.90 -12.38 -17.59
N ALA A 153 -5.30 -12.03 -16.45
CA ALA A 153 -3.97 -12.51 -16.09
C ALA A 153 -3.95 -14.04 -15.95
N VAL A 154 -4.95 -14.63 -15.26
CA VAL A 154 -5.09 -16.10 -15.17
C VAL A 154 -5.25 -16.72 -16.55
N LYS A 155 -6.10 -16.16 -17.42
CA LYS A 155 -6.32 -16.68 -18.79
C LYS A 155 -5.05 -16.61 -19.66
N ARG A 156 -4.17 -15.64 -19.39
CA ARG A 156 -2.83 -15.60 -20.02
C ARG A 156 -1.86 -16.65 -19.45
N GLY A 157 -2.26 -17.42 -18.43
CA GLY A 157 -1.42 -18.44 -17.79
C GLY A 157 -0.56 -17.92 -16.64
N VAL A 158 -0.82 -16.71 -16.14
CA VAL A 158 -0.12 -16.15 -14.98
C VAL A 158 -0.56 -16.88 -13.70
N ASP A 159 0.39 -17.25 -12.83
CA ASP A 159 0.10 -17.80 -11.51
C ASP A 159 -0.35 -16.67 -10.57
N VAL A 160 -1.67 -16.44 -10.49
CA VAL A 160 -2.25 -15.38 -9.65
C VAL A 160 -2.60 -15.94 -8.28
N ARG A 161 -1.99 -15.38 -7.24
CA ARG A 161 -2.23 -15.75 -5.83
C ARG A 161 -2.54 -14.54 -4.98
N ILE A 162 -3.54 -14.66 -4.12
CA ILE A 162 -3.95 -13.61 -3.19
C ILE A 162 -3.98 -14.18 -1.78
N ILE A 163 -3.37 -13.48 -0.81
CA ILE A 163 -3.46 -13.81 0.61
C ILE A 163 -4.25 -12.71 1.32
N THR A 164 -5.24 -13.12 2.12
CA THR A 164 -6.04 -12.24 2.97
C THR A 164 -6.16 -12.81 4.38
N PRO A 165 -6.66 -12.06 5.38
CA PRO A 165 -6.88 -12.60 6.72
C PRO A 165 -8.01 -13.65 6.76
N ASN A 166 -7.80 -14.74 7.50
CA ASN A 166 -8.86 -15.65 7.90
C ASN A 166 -9.74 -15.01 8.99
N ILE A 167 -9.12 -14.48 10.03
CA ILE A 167 -9.82 -13.82 11.14
C ILE A 167 -10.08 -12.34 10.76
N PRO A 168 -11.35 -11.90 10.63
CA PRO A 168 -11.63 -10.53 10.24
C PRO A 168 -11.55 -9.57 11.43
N ASP A 169 -11.00 -8.37 11.20
CA ASP A 169 -11.14 -7.24 12.12
C ASP A 169 -12.54 -6.60 12.03
N LYS A 170 -13.18 -6.69 10.87
CA LYS A 170 -14.51 -6.14 10.55
C LYS A 170 -15.34 -7.16 9.77
N LYS A 171 -16.38 -7.70 10.39
CA LYS A 171 -17.25 -8.74 9.81
C LYS A 171 -17.87 -8.31 8.47
N GLN A 172 -18.36 -7.06 8.38
CA GLN A 172 -18.98 -6.54 7.14
C GLN A 172 -18.00 -6.46 5.98
N VAL A 173 -16.75 -6.04 6.24
CA VAL A 173 -15.69 -5.98 5.23
C VAL A 173 -15.32 -7.40 4.75
N LYS A 174 -15.28 -8.37 5.65
CA LYS A 174 -15.04 -9.78 5.28
C LYS A 174 -16.15 -10.34 4.38
N MET A 175 -17.40 -9.96 4.60
CA MET A 175 -18.51 -10.39 3.72
C MET A 175 -18.32 -9.89 2.29
N LEU A 176 -17.91 -8.61 2.11
CA LEU A 176 -17.61 -8.05 0.79
C LEU A 176 -16.40 -8.72 0.16
N THR A 177 -15.35 -8.97 0.95
CA THR A 177 -14.17 -9.72 0.49
C THR A 177 -14.55 -11.12 0.00
N ASN A 178 -15.37 -11.84 0.76
CA ASN A 178 -15.84 -13.20 0.39
C ASN A 178 -16.70 -13.19 -0.88
N TYR A 179 -17.49 -12.14 -1.12
CA TYR A 179 -18.21 -11.99 -2.38
C TYR A 179 -17.25 -11.95 -3.58
N ASN A 180 -16.17 -11.16 -3.47
CA ASN A 180 -15.15 -11.09 -4.52
C ASN A 180 -14.38 -12.42 -4.68
N TYR A 181 -14.20 -13.20 -3.62
CA TYR A 181 -13.63 -14.55 -3.72
C TYR A 181 -14.41 -15.43 -4.69
N GLY A 182 -15.74 -15.46 -4.55
CA GLY A 182 -16.58 -16.33 -5.35
C GLY A 182 -16.44 -16.09 -6.85
N VAL A 183 -16.23 -14.85 -7.27
CA VAL A 183 -15.98 -14.49 -8.68
C VAL A 183 -14.58 -14.94 -9.10
N LEU A 184 -13.56 -14.54 -8.36
CA LEU A 184 -12.15 -14.76 -8.71
C LEU A 184 -11.76 -16.27 -8.67
N LEU A 185 -12.25 -17.02 -7.68
CA LEU A 185 -11.96 -18.45 -7.55
C LEU A 185 -12.52 -19.26 -8.73
N ARG A 186 -13.75 -18.94 -9.20
CA ARG A 186 -14.34 -19.62 -10.37
C ARG A 186 -13.52 -19.44 -11.65
N GLU A 187 -12.81 -18.32 -11.75
CA GLU A 187 -11.97 -17.98 -12.89
C GLU A 187 -10.51 -18.42 -12.72
N GLY A 188 -10.19 -19.16 -11.65
CA GLY A 188 -8.88 -19.79 -11.44
C GLY A 188 -7.86 -18.95 -10.66
N VAL A 189 -8.23 -17.80 -10.10
CA VAL A 189 -7.39 -17.08 -9.14
C VAL A 189 -7.26 -17.92 -7.87
N ARG A 190 -6.05 -18.10 -7.36
CA ARG A 190 -5.78 -18.83 -6.11
C ARG A 190 -5.85 -17.89 -4.93
N ILE A 191 -6.80 -18.11 -4.02
CA ILE A 191 -6.96 -17.30 -2.81
C ILE A 191 -6.64 -18.15 -1.59
N TYR A 192 -5.83 -17.58 -0.70
CA TYR A 192 -5.41 -18.19 0.56
C TYR A 192 -5.81 -17.30 1.72
N GLU A 193 -6.15 -17.91 2.84
CA GLU A 193 -6.44 -17.22 4.08
C GLU A 193 -5.33 -17.46 5.10
N TYR A 194 -4.79 -16.39 5.65
CA TYR A 194 -3.77 -16.45 6.69
C TYR A 194 -4.38 -16.90 8.01
N THR A 195 -4.13 -18.14 8.40
CA THR A 195 -4.76 -18.78 9.56
C THR A 195 -4.11 -18.47 10.92
N PRO A 196 -2.80 -18.14 11.02
CA PRO A 196 -2.20 -17.85 12.34
C PRO A 196 -2.75 -16.60 13.02
N GLY A 197 -3.44 -15.71 12.26
CA GLY A 197 -3.99 -14.50 12.81
C GLY A 197 -4.44 -13.50 11.75
N PHE A 198 -4.07 -12.22 11.91
CA PHE A 198 -4.44 -11.16 11.01
C PHE A 198 -3.26 -10.73 10.13
N ILE A 199 -3.36 -10.98 8.83
CA ILE A 199 -2.38 -10.46 7.87
C ILE A 199 -2.80 -9.05 7.43
N HIS A 200 -1.97 -8.07 7.75
CA HIS A 200 -2.19 -6.65 7.43
C HIS A 200 -1.18 -6.11 6.43
N ALA A 201 -0.33 -6.95 5.89
CA ALA A 201 0.61 -6.61 4.83
C ALA A 201 -0.12 -6.13 3.57
N LYS A 202 0.45 -5.14 2.88
CA LYS A 202 -0.04 -4.63 1.60
C LYS A 202 1.11 -4.68 0.61
N GLN A 203 1.05 -5.66 -0.26
CA GLN A 203 2.07 -5.85 -1.28
C GLN A 203 1.50 -6.47 -2.55
N ILE A 204 2.05 -6.08 -3.68
CA ILE A 204 1.82 -6.70 -4.98
C ILE A 204 3.17 -7.00 -5.62
N LEU A 205 3.38 -8.22 -6.04
CA LEU A 205 4.65 -8.75 -6.57
C LEU A 205 4.43 -9.42 -7.92
N THR A 206 5.24 -9.06 -8.89
CA THR A 206 5.40 -9.74 -10.18
C THR A 206 6.85 -10.17 -10.39
N GLU A 207 7.15 -10.82 -11.50
CA GLU A 207 8.53 -11.14 -11.91
C GLU A 207 9.41 -9.91 -12.10
N ASP A 208 8.83 -8.74 -12.42
CA ASP A 208 9.57 -7.54 -12.80
C ASP A 208 9.63 -6.50 -11.68
N ALA A 209 8.62 -6.45 -10.82
CA ALA A 209 8.52 -5.42 -9.80
C ALA A 209 7.71 -5.85 -8.56
N VAL A 210 7.87 -5.08 -7.50
CA VAL A 210 7.08 -5.19 -6.27
C VAL A 210 6.68 -3.80 -5.78
N ILE A 211 5.46 -3.67 -5.26
CA ILE A 211 5.05 -2.54 -4.44
C ILE A 211 4.81 -3.02 -3.01
N VAL A 212 5.37 -2.30 -2.06
CA VAL A 212 5.07 -2.43 -0.63
C VAL A 212 4.69 -1.05 -0.10
N GLY A 213 3.63 -0.98 0.70
CA GLY A 213 3.19 0.31 1.20
C GLY A 213 1.98 0.24 2.13
N THR A 214 1.19 1.30 2.09
CA THR A 214 0.01 1.46 2.94
C THR A 214 -1.29 1.02 2.24
N ILE A 215 -1.24 0.72 0.95
CA ILE A 215 -2.34 0.63 0.00
C ILE A 215 -3.06 -0.71 0.14
N ASN A 216 -4.28 -0.72 0.66
CA ASN A 216 -5.13 -1.89 0.59
C ASN A 216 -5.74 -2.02 -0.82
N MET A 217 -6.10 -3.23 -1.21
CA MET A 217 -6.90 -3.44 -2.43
C MET A 217 -8.39 -3.23 -2.11
N ASP A 218 -8.73 -1.99 -1.77
CA ASP A 218 -10.10 -1.58 -1.49
C ASP A 218 -10.41 -0.17 -2.00
N TYR A 219 -11.71 0.11 -2.14
CA TYR A 219 -12.23 1.38 -2.62
C TYR A 219 -11.74 2.58 -1.79
N ARG A 220 -11.56 2.41 -0.46
CA ARG A 220 -11.10 3.51 0.39
C ARG A 220 -9.67 3.90 0.11
N SER A 221 -8.79 2.92 -0.09
CA SER A 221 -7.39 3.18 -0.42
C SER A 221 -7.23 3.81 -1.80
N PHE A 222 -8.00 3.36 -2.80
CA PHE A 222 -7.86 3.88 -4.15
C PHE A 222 -8.52 5.25 -4.37
N TYR A 223 -9.57 5.60 -3.61
CA TYR A 223 -10.37 6.81 -3.91
C TYR A 223 -10.52 7.82 -2.77
N LEU A 224 -10.34 7.41 -1.51
CA LEU A 224 -10.70 8.25 -0.37
C LEU A 224 -9.53 8.57 0.57
N HIS A 225 -8.49 7.74 0.59
CA HIS A 225 -7.36 7.92 1.48
C HIS A 225 -6.17 8.56 0.75
N TYR A 226 -5.36 9.28 1.52
CA TYR A 226 -3.99 9.58 1.12
C TYR A 226 -3.13 8.37 1.46
N GLU A 227 -2.60 7.74 0.43
CA GLU A 227 -1.80 6.52 0.51
C GLU A 227 -0.39 6.76 -0.03
N ASN A 228 0.52 5.88 0.34
CA ASN A 228 1.83 5.81 -0.29
C ASN A 228 2.32 4.36 -0.41
N GLY A 229 3.19 4.14 -1.36
CA GLY A 229 3.90 2.89 -1.54
C GLY A 229 5.25 3.12 -2.18
N VAL A 230 6.04 2.07 -2.22
CA VAL A 230 7.32 2.06 -2.91
C VAL A 230 7.28 0.98 -3.97
N TRP A 231 7.32 1.42 -5.22
CA TRP A 231 7.56 0.55 -6.36
C TRP A 231 9.04 0.26 -6.44
N MET A 232 9.41 -1.01 -6.55
CA MET A 232 10.80 -1.44 -6.58
C MET A 232 11.01 -2.50 -7.65
N SER A 233 12.13 -2.40 -8.38
CA SER A 233 12.59 -3.41 -9.32
C SER A 233 14.04 -3.77 -9.02
N GLY A 234 14.30 -5.06 -8.88
CA GLY A 234 15.60 -5.63 -8.58
C GLY A 234 15.47 -7.02 -8.01
N ARG A 235 16.23 -7.97 -8.56
CA ARG A 235 16.11 -9.41 -8.24
C ARG A 235 16.16 -9.72 -6.74
N GLN A 236 16.99 -8.99 -5.99
CA GLN A 236 17.15 -9.26 -4.55
C GLN A 236 15.88 -8.89 -3.76
N ILE A 237 15.27 -7.73 -4.04
CA ILE A 237 14.06 -7.31 -3.33
C ILE A 237 12.86 -8.18 -3.69
N GLN A 238 12.71 -8.52 -4.98
CA GLN A 238 11.66 -9.42 -5.43
C GLN A 238 11.75 -10.78 -4.75
N ASN A 239 12.95 -11.37 -4.67
CA ASN A 239 13.18 -12.64 -3.98
C ASN A 239 12.88 -12.56 -2.47
N LYS A 240 13.22 -11.44 -1.80
CA LYS A 240 12.89 -11.24 -0.38
C LYS A 240 11.38 -11.19 -0.17
N VAL A 241 10.66 -10.39 -0.98
CA VAL A 241 9.21 -10.29 -0.86
C VAL A 241 8.51 -11.58 -1.25
N LYS A 242 9.02 -12.30 -2.28
CA LYS A 242 8.49 -13.61 -2.66
C LYS A 242 8.65 -14.67 -1.56
N LYS A 243 9.73 -14.59 -0.78
CA LYS A 243 9.96 -15.47 0.37
C LYS A 243 9.07 -15.12 1.56
N ASP A 244 8.70 -13.84 1.70
CA ASP A 244 7.80 -13.36 2.75
C ASP A 244 6.32 -13.71 2.46
N PHE A 245 5.97 -13.81 1.17
CA PHE A 245 4.67 -14.26 0.68
C PHE A 245 4.46 -15.75 0.98
#